data_3aa58b7f8eb6968b2ab1cbde4bbd1c88
#
_entry.id   3aa58b7f8eb6968b2ab1cbde4bbd1c88
#
_cell.length_a   1.000
_cell.length_b   1.000
_cell.length_c   1.000
_cell.angle_alpha   90.00
_cell.angle_beta   90.00
_cell.angle_gamma   90.00
#
_symmetry.space_group_name_H-M   'P 1'
#
loop_
_entity.id
_entity.type
_entity.pdbx_description
1 polymer ?
#
loop_
_entity_poly.entity_id
_entity_poly.type
_entity_poly.pdbx_seq_one_letter_code
_entity_poly.pdbx_strand_id
1 'polypeptide(L)'
;MSEKVLVIGGAGFIGSHTVDVLIEEGFNVTILDNLSERVHRGELPDYLNSKAQLVVGDVTNREDLALCLKDVSYVYNFAAYQDYMTDFSSFFSTNAVGTALLYELIVNERVPIKKVIIASSQFVQGEGVYKNKTGKLFYPEPRSKTNLDNGIWDHYEKNGEILDWQWTNESYSKPTNSYSISKHSQELIGINLGRQYEIPTVMLRYSIVQGSRQSFYNTYSGACRIFCLHFEKDIPPVIYEDGMMCRDFVNIHDAVKANLLVLKRDEANWEIFNIGGGKSYTILDFVSEVAKCFGKTSIVPNLSGKYRLGDTRNACSDISKIRALNWEPKNSITESILDYVDYMKSSKIPNGLIEESIKSMTNSGVIRKAKV
;
A
#
# COMPACT_ATOMS: atom_id res chain seq x y z
N MET A 1 11.81 30.16 11.55
CA MET A 1 12.18 28.76 11.94
C MET A 1 11.51 27.84 10.93
N SER A 2 12.18 26.79 10.47
CA SER A 2 11.57 25.78 9.59
C SER A 2 10.46 25.06 10.32
N GLU A 3 9.36 24.75 9.62
CA GLU A 3 8.24 24.02 10.20
C GLU A 3 8.62 22.57 10.49
N LYS A 4 8.10 22.03 11.60
CA LYS A 4 8.42 20.68 12.06
C LYS A 4 7.34 19.70 11.54
N VAL A 5 7.80 18.60 10.95
CA VAL A 5 6.95 17.51 10.42
C VAL A 5 7.25 16.23 11.18
N LEU A 6 6.22 15.59 11.70
CA LEU A 6 6.29 14.23 12.22
C LEU A 6 5.92 13.23 11.12
N VAL A 7 6.80 12.25 10.86
CA VAL A 7 6.52 11.14 9.94
C VAL A 7 6.48 9.84 10.75
N ILE A 8 5.27 9.36 11.05
CA ILE A 8 5.02 8.09 11.73
C ILE A 8 5.13 6.96 10.69
N GLY A 9 5.95 5.95 10.95
CA GLY A 9 6.34 4.95 9.94
C GLY A 9 7.37 5.49 8.94
N GLY A 10 8.18 6.46 9.37
CA GLY A 10 9.12 7.17 8.51
C GLY A 10 10.37 6.37 8.12
N ALA A 11 10.65 5.25 8.77
CA ALA A 11 11.71 4.33 8.36
C ALA A 11 11.24 3.34 7.28
N GLY A 12 9.93 3.18 7.09
CA GLY A 12 9.34 2.30 6.09
C GLY A 12 9.50 2.82 4.65
N PHE A 13 9.00 2.03 3.70
CA PHE A 13 9.12 2.26 2.25
C PHE A 13 8.64 3.66 1.82
N ILE A 14 7.35 3.96 1.96
CA ILE A 14 6.79 5.27 1.54
C ILE A 14 7.28 6.39 2.46
N GLY A 15 7.40 6.10 3.77
CA GLY A 15 7.83 7.07 4.77
C GLY A 15 9.23 7.61 4.51
N SER A 16 10.22 6.75 4.25
CA SER A 16 11.62 7.18 4.06
C SER A 16 11.83 8.05 2.84
N HIS A 17 11.15 7.75 1.73
CA HIS A 17 11.17 8.61 0.55
C HIS A 17 10.45 9.95 0.79
N THR A 18 9.37 9.95 1.58
CA THR A 18 8.68 11.19 1.96
C THR A 18 9.55 12.04 2.87
N VAL A 19 10.27 11.42 3.80
CA VAL A 19 11.26 12.12 4.68
C VAL A 19 12.32 12.84 3.84
N ASP A 20 12.89 12.18 2.84
CA ASP A 20 13.90 12.80 1.98
C ASP A 20 13.37 14.07 1.32
N VAL A 21 12.22 13.99 0.65
CA VAL A 21 11.62 15.14 -0.04
C VAL A 21 11.24 16.26 0.94
N LEU A 22 10.73 15.93 2.13
CA LEU A 22 10.43 16.95 3.16
C LEU A 22 11.69 17.69 3.63
N ILE A 23 12.80 16.99 3.79
CA ILE A 23 14.09 17.59 4.15
C ILE A 23 14.62 18.47 3.00
N GLU A 24 14.50 18.03 1.75
CA GLU A 24 14.85 18.82 0.56
C GLU A 24 14.02 20.11 0.45
N GLU A 25 12.74 20.05 0.84
CA GLU A 25 11.84 21.21 0.92
C GLU A 25 12.10 22.12 2.12
N GLY A 26 13.07 21.78 2.98
CA GLY A 26 13.52 22.60 4.12
C GLY A 26 12.74 22.40 5.41
N PHE A 27 11.93 21.36 5.53
CA PHE A 27 11.26 21.01 6.79
C PHE A 27 12.23 20.38 7.81
N ASN A 28 11.93 20.57 9.10
CA ASN A 28 12.58 19.85 10.18
C ASN A 28 11.79 18.56 10.45
N VAL A 29 12.38 17.39 10.16
CA VAL A 29 11.65 16.10 10.16
C VAL A 29 12.03 15.27 11.37
N THR A 30 10.98 14.83 12.11
CA THR A 30 11.10 13.78 13.13
C THR A 30 10.42 12.51 12.60
N ILE A 31 11.09 11.38 12.73
CA ILE A 31 10.57 10.05 12.41
C ILE A 31 10.17 9.37 13.72
N LEU A 32 8.95 8.81 13.77
CA LEU A 32 8.55 7.82 14.77
C LEU A 32 8.39 6.48 14.07
N ASP A 33 9.19 5.47 14.43
CA ASP A 33 9.11 4.13 13.84
C ASP A 33 9.51 3.08 14.88
N ASN A 34 8.80 1.94 14.90
CA ASN A 34 9.12 0.86 15.82
C ASN A 34 10.16 -0.13 15.27
N LEU A 35 10.70 0.13 14.09
CA LEU A 35 11.64 -0.74 13.37
C LEU A 35 11.20 -2.19 13.34
N SER A 36 9.93 -2.39 13.00
CA SER A 36 9.24 -3.67 13.04
C SER A 36 10.09 -4.82 12.51
N GLU A 37 10.13 -5.92 13.26
CA GLU A 37 10.80 -7.18 12.89
C GLU A 37 10.38 -7.68 11.49
N ARG A 38 9.12 -7.43 11.09
CA ARG A 38 8.57 -7.84 9.79
C ARG A 38 9.10 -7.03 8.61
N VAL A 39 9.53 -5.80 8.85
CA VAL A 39 9.96 -4.86 7.80
C VAL A 39 11.45 -4.63 7.85
N HIS A 40 12.01 -4.46 9.04
CA HIS A 40 13.39 -4.04 9.29
C HIS A 40 14.26 -5.07 10.02
N ARG A 41 13.69 -6.19 10.46
CA ARG A 41 14.37 -7.18 11.33
C ARG A 41 14.89 -6.56 12.64
N GLY A 42 14.23 -5.51 13.13
CA GLY A 42 14.67 -4.77 14.30
C GLY A 42 15.91 -3.89 14.07
N GLU A 43 16.40 -3.81 12.82
CA GLU A 43 17.62 -3.08 12.47
C GLU A 43 17.28 -1.70 11.89
N LEU A 44 18.21 -0.76 12.08
CA LEU A 44 18.13 0.57 11.49
C LEU A 44 18.49 0.49 9.99
N PRO A 45 17.59 0.92 9.08
CA PRO A 45 17.91 0.94 7.66
C PRO A 45 19.04 1.94 7.33
N ASP A 46 19.96 1.55 6.48
CA ASP A 46 21.09 2.36 6.04
C ASP A 46 20.71 3.52 5.11
N TYR A 47 19.51 3.47 4.52
CA TYR A 47 18.97 4.53 3.66
C TYR A 47 18.30 5.69 4.40
N LEU A 48 18.23 5.66 5.74
CA LEU A 48 17.60 6.76 6.47
C LEU A 48 18.39 8.05 6.37
N ASN A 49 17.67 9.13 6.11
CA ASN A 49 18.26 10.45 6.01
C ASN A 49 18.82 10.92 7.36
N SER A 50 20.12 11.14 7.43
CA SER A 50 20.84 11.53 8.65
C SER A 50 20.44 12.92 9.21
N LYS A 51 19.72 13.73 8.42
CA LYS A 51 19.19 15.04 8.86
C LYS A 51 17.85 14.90 9.59
N ALA A 52 17.16 13.74 9.51
CA ALA A 52 15.96 13.48 10.26
C ALA A 52 16.28 13.00 11.68
N GLN A 53 15.51 13.46 12.66
CA GLN A 53 15.58 12.92 14.01
C GLN A 53 14.77 11.62 14.09
N LEU A 54 15.40 10.50 14.41
CA LEU A 54 14.70 9.23 14.65
C LEU A 54 14.35 9.08 16.13
N VAL A 55 13.10 8.74 16.39
CA VAL A 55 12.59 8.24 17.67
C VAL A 55 12.12 6.80 17.44
N VAL A 56 12.76 5.84 18.09
CA VAL A 56 12.30 4.44 18.07
C VAL A 56 11.16 4.30 19.06
N GLY A 57 9.95 4.01 18.54
CA GLY A 57 8.73 3.92 19.35
C GLY A 57 7.53 3.50 18.52
N ASP A 58 6.39 3.28 19.15
CA ASP A 58 5.19 2.71 18.52
C ASP A 58 4.03 3.71 18.49
N VAL A 59 3.31 3.77 17.36
CA VAL A 59 2.12 4.63 17.18
C VAL A 59 0.98 4.30 18.16
N THR A 60 0.98 3.12 18.74
CA THR A 60 0.01 2.68 19.77
C THR A 60 0.46 3.02 21.18
N ASN A 61 1.70 3.48 21.36
CA ASN A 61 2.21 3.92 22.65
C ASN A 61 1.96 5.43 22.81
N ARG A 62 1.16 5.78 23.83
CA ARG A 62 0.78 7.17 24.12
C ARG A 62 1.99 8.07 24.40
N GLU A 63 2.95 7.58 25.15
CA GLU A 63 4.11 8.35 25.61
C GLU A 63 5.06 8.64 24.43
N ASP A 64 5.31 7.63 23.57
CA ASP A 64 6.13 7.80 22.38
C ASP A 64 5.53 8.83 21.43
N LEU A 65 4.21 8.71 21.18
CA LEU A 65 3.50 9.60 20.28
C LEU A 65 3.39 11.03 20.81
N ALA A 66 3.09 11.20 22.11
CA ALA A 66 3.05 12.51 22.77
C ALA A 66 4.42 13.22 22.74
N LEU A 67 5.50 12.47 22.98
CA LEU A 67 6.86 13.00 22.87
C LEU A 67 7.14 13.58 21.49
N CYS A 68 6.71 12.86 20.44
CA CYS A 68 6.97 13.26 19.05
C CYS A 68 6.09 14.42 18.57
N LEU A 69 4.93 14.67 19.19
CA LEU A 69 3.99 15.72 18.79
C LEU A 69 4.38 17.13 19.24
N LYS A 70 5.45 17.28 20.04
CA LYS A 70 5.89 18.61 20.54
C LYS A 70 6.36 19.51 19.41
N ASP A 71 5.72 20.70 19.31
CA ASP A 71 6.03 21.75 18.32
C ASP A 71 5.87 21.32 16.85
N VAL A 72 5.05 20.31 16.58
CA VAL A 72 4.80 19.79 15.24
C VAL A 72 3.72 20.59 14.53
N SER A 73 3.97 20.95 13.27
CA SER A 73 3.01 21.64 12.39
C SER A 73 2.26 20.66 11.50
N TYR A 74 2.91 19.59 11.05
CA TYR A 74 2.34 18.61 10.11
C TYR A 74 2.63 17.19 10.55
N VAL A 75 1.70 16.28 10.28
CA VAL A 75 1.86 14.86 10.58
C VAL A 75 1.60 14.04 9.33
N TYR A 76 2.53 13.14 8.99
CA TYR A 76 2.27 12.01 8.10
C TYR A 76 2.15 10.74 8.94
N ASN A 77 1.03 10.01 8.77
CA ASN A 77 0.86 8.71 9.39
C ASN A 77 0.90 7.61 8.32
N PHE A 78 2.09 7.02 8.15
CA PHE A 78 2.35 5.88 7.28
C PHE A 78 2.49 4.56 8.04
N ALA A 79 2.50 4.59 9.38
CA ALA A 79 2.53 3.36 10.16
C ALA A 79 1.34 2.47 9.80
N ALA A 80 1.62 1.20 9.51
CA ALA A 80 0.60 0.24 9.16
C ALA A 80 1.01 -1.18 9.53
N TYR A 81 0.09 -1.91 10.13
CA TYR A 81 0.17 -3.35 10.15
C TYR A 81 -0.48 -3.91 8.87
N GLN A 82 0.27 -4.67 8.11
CA GLN A 82 -0.11 -5.16 6.80
C GLN A 82 0.41 -6.60 6.63
N ASP A 83 -0.51 -7.57 6.55
CA ASP A 83 -0.19 -8.99 6.41
C ASP A 83 -1.39 -9.79 5.88
N TYR A 84 -1.20 -11.10 5.66
CA TYR A 84 -2.25 -12.10 5.41
C TYR A 84 -2.53 -12.98 6.64
N MET A 85 -1.88 -12.72 7.78
CA MET A 85 -1.98 -13.54 8.98
C MET A 85 -3.29 -13.35 9.74
N THR A 86 -3.57 -14.25 10.69
CA THR A 86 -4.83 -14.29 11.44
C THR A 86 -4.79 -13.53 12.76
N ASP A 87 -3.74 -12.78 13.04
CA ASP A 87 -3.61 -11.90 14.19
C ASP A 87 -4.40 -10.59 13.97
N PHE A 88 -5.71 -10.75 13.80
CA PHE A 88 -6.63 -9.69 13.37
C PHE A 88 -6.56 -8.43 14.23
N SER A 89 -6.39 -8.58 15.55
CA SER A 89 -6.30 -7.43 16.46
C SER A 89 -5.13 -6.48 16.14
N SER A 90 -4.02 -7.01 15.63
CA SER A 90 -2.83 -6.20 15.26
C SER A 90 -3.12 -5.19 14.17
N PHE A 91 -3.99 -5.57 13.19
CA PHE A 91 -4.43 -4.63 12.14
C PHE A 91 -5.17 -3.43 12.73
N PHE A 92 -6.10 -3.69 13.65
CA PHE A 92 -6.91 -2.63 14.25
C PHE A 92 -6.11 -1.82 15.26
N SER A 93 -5.26 -2.45 16.06
CA SER A 93 -4.40 -1.74 17.02
C SER A 93 -3.52 -0.71 16.31
N THR A 94 -2.75 -1.11 15.31
CA THR A 94 -1.84 -0.20 14.61
C THR A 94 -2.61 0.80 13.74
N ASN A 95 -3.50 0.31 12.86
CA ASN A 95 -4.10 1.16 11.83
C ASN A 95 -5.21 2.05 12.39
N ALA A 96 -6.12 1.50 13.19
CA ALA A 96 -7.30 2.23 13.69
C ALA A 96 -7.04 2.87 15.06
N VAL A 97 -6.61 2.09 16.06
CA VAL A 97 -6.41 2.60 17.44
C VAL A 97 -5.25 3.61 17.47
N GLY A 98 -4.11 3.31 16.80
CA GLY A 98 -3.00 4.27 16.70
C GLY A 98 -3.42 5.59 16.04
N THR A 99 -4.30 5.56 15.03
CA THR A 99 -4.85 6.78 14.42
C THR A 99 -5.78 7.52 15.39
N ALA A 100 -6.66 6.81 16.10
CA ALA A 100 -7.52 7.44 17.10
C ALA A 100 -6.71 8.09 18.23
N LEU A 101 -5.65 7.42 18.70
CA LEU A 101 -4.74 7.94 19.70
C LEU A 101 -4.02 9.22 19.24
N LEU A 102 -3.62 9.28 17.96
CA LEU A 102 -3.02 10.48 17.38
C LEU A 102 -3.98 11.68 17.51
N TYR A 103 -5.25 11.53 17.10
CA TYR A 103 -6.24 12.61 17.20
C TYR A 103 -6.57 12.96 18.66
N GLU A 104 -6.68 11.95 19.53
CA GLU A 104 -6.91 12.16 20.96
C GLU A 104 -5.80 13.05 21.58
N LEU A 105 -4.53 12.78 21.27
CA LEU A 105 -3.40 13.59 21.75
C LEU A 105 -3.41 14.99 21.14
N ILE A 106 -3.65 15.13 19.84
CA ILE A 106 -3.73 16.44 19.19
C ILE A 106 -4.79 17.32 19.87
N VAL A 107 -5.98 16.75 20.11
CA VAL A 107 -7.11 17.49 20.69
C VAL A 107 -6.88 17.81 22.18
N ASN A 108 -6.52 16.80 22.99
CA ASN A 108 -6.39 16.95 24.44
C ASN A 108 -5.22 17.84 24.84
N GLU A 109 -4.10 17.76 24.12
CA GLU A 109 -2.90 18.57 24.38
C GLU A 109 -2.90 19.87 23.58
N ARG A 110 -3.95 20.13 22.78
CA ARG A 110 -4.12 21.33 21.93
C ARG A 110 -2.90 21.60 21.03
N VAL A 111 -2.37 20.52 20.43
CA VAL A 111 -1.25 20.63 19.50
C VAL A 111 -1.69 21.41 18.26
N PRO A 112 -1.00 22.50 17.85
CA PRO A 112 -1.44 23.38 16.76
C PRO A 112 -1.12 22.78 15.38
N ILE A 113 -1.69 21.60 15.08
CA ILE A 113 -1.47 20.89 13.81
C ILE A 113 -2.16 21.62 12.67
N LYS A 114 -1.43 21.89 11.61
CA LYS A 114 -1.92 22.54 10.38
C LYS A 114 -2.54 21.50 9.43
N LYS A 115 -1.97 20.29 9.36
CA LYS A 115 -2.51 19.20 8.52
C LYS A 115 -2.00 17.83 8.94
N VAL A 116 -2.88 16.83 8.85
CA VAL A 116 -2.56 15.41 9.00
C VAL A 116 -2.76 14.71 7.66
N ILE A 117 -1.77 13.97 7.18
CA ILE A 117 -1.84 13.14 5.97
C ILE A 117 -1.71 11.67 6.37
N ILE A 118 -2.64 10.84 5.94
CA ILE A 118 -2.72 9.44 6.40
C ILE A 118 -2.72 8.49 5.20
N ALA A 119 -1.88 7.47 5.27
CA ALA A 119 -1.87 6.39 4.31
C ALA A 119 -3.10 5.48 4.48
N SER A 120 -3.96 5.45 3.50
CA SER A 120 -4.98 4.43 3.30
C SER A 120 -4.53 3.45 2.20
N SER A 121 -5.46 2.73 1.58
CA SER A 121 -5.18 1.71 0.57
C SER A 121 -6.31 1.58 -0.44
N GLN A 122 -5.99 1.28 -1.71
CA GLN A 122 -7.00 0.90 -2.70
C GLN A 122 -7.85 -0.31 -2.26
N PHE A 123 -7.33 -1.19 -1.40
CA PHE A 123 -8.07 -2.36 -0.94
C PHE A 123 -9.30 -2.04 -0.07
N VAL A 124 -9.50 -0.80 0.38
CA VAL A 124 -10.77 -0.36 0.99
C VAL A 124 -11.93 -0.43 -0.02
N GLN A 125 -11.64 -0.46 -1.31
CA GLN A 125 -12.64 -0.60 -2.39
C GLN A 125 -13.16 -2.04 -2.54
N GLY A 126 -12.55 -3.05 -1.87
CA GLY A 126 -12.95 -4.46 -2.02
C GLY A 126 -12.77 -4.94 -3.45
N GLU A 127 -13.78 -5.61 -4.00
CA GLU A 127 -13.76 -6.07 -5.40
C GLU A 127 -13.93 -4.93 -6.41
N GLY A 128 -14.28 -3.72 -5.96
CA GLY A 128 -14.48 -2.57 -6.83
C GLY A 128 -15.82 -2.58 -7.57
N VAL A 129 -15.86 -1.86 -8.68
CA VAL A 129 -17.06 -1.66 -9.52
C VAL A 129 -16.94 -2.47 -10.80
N TYR A 130 -18.03 -3.12 -11.20
CA TYR A 130 -18.16 -3.87 -12.43
C TYR A 130 -19.37 -3.41 -13.23
N LYS A 131 -19.43 -3.74 -14.53
CA LYS A 131 -20.61 -3.52 -15.36
C LYS A 131 -20.86 -4.72 -16.28
N ASN A 132 -22.11 -4.93 -16.63
CA ASN A 132 -22.48 -5.87 -17.70
C ASN A 132 -22.48 -5.18 -19.07
N LYS A 133 -22.77 -5.94 -20.14
CA LYS A 133 -22.81 -5.42 -21.52
C LYS A 133 -23.89 -4.36 -21.77
N THR A 134 -24.92 -4.29 -20.91
CA THR A 134 -25.95 -3.26 -21.01
C THR A 134 -25.56 -1.96 -20.31
N GLY A 135 -24.39 -1.92 -19.66
CA GLY A 135 -23.90 -0.77 -18.91
C GLY A 135 -24.38 -0.69 -17.46
N LYS A 136 -25.15 -1.68 -16.98
CA LYS A 136 -25.60 -1.74 -15.59
C LYS A 136 -24.43 -2.03 -14.67
N LEU A 137 -24.30 -1.23 -13.59
CA LEU A 137 -23.24 -1.36 -12.58
C LEU A 137 -23.57 -2.46 -11.57
N PHE A 138 -22.52 -3.14 -11.14
CA PHE A 138 -22.51 -4.18 -10.11
C PHE A 138 -21.42 -3.91 -9.09
N TYR A 139 -21.66 -4.35 -7.87
CA TYR A 139 -20.76 -4.23 -6.72
C TYR A 139 -20.61 -5.62 -6.09
N PRO A 140 -19.76 -6.48 -6.67
CA PRO A 140 -19.68 -7.88 -6.28
C PRO A 140 -19.28 -8.06 -4.82
N GLU A 141 -19.74 -9.18 -4.23
CA GLU A 141 -19.16 -9.73 -3.01
C GLU A 141 -17.80 -10.40 -3.33
N PRO A 142 -16.96 -10.64 -2.32
CA PRO A 142 -15.75 -11.44 -2.51
C PRO A 142 -16.06 -12.78 -3.18
N ARG A 143 -15.16 -13.23 -4.03
CA ARG A 143 -15.29 -14.51 -4.73
C ARG A 143 -15.41 -15.66 -3.74
N SER A 144 -16.40 -16.52 -3.92
CA SER A 144 -16.64 -17.63 -3.01
C SER A 144 -15.53 -18.67 -3.09
N LYS A 145 -15.24 -19.32 -1.95
CA LYS A 145 -14.30 -20.44 -1.91
C LYS A 145 -14.65 -21.53 -2.93
N THR A 146 -15.94 -21.81 -3.12
CA THR A 146 -16.42 -22.81 -4.08
C THR A 146 -16.05 -22.45 -5.51
N ASN A 147 -16.23 -21.17 -5.89
CA ASN A 147 -15.84 -20.71 -7.23
C ASN A 147 -14.32 -20.84 -7.43
N LEU A 148 -13.53 -20.37 -6.48
CA LEU A 148 -12.07 -20.44 -6.52
C LEU A 148 -11.55 -21.88 -6.55
N ASP A 149 -12.13 -22.79 -5.76
CA ASP A 149 -11.80 -24.23 -5.81
C ASP A 149 -12.07 -24.86 -7.18
N ASN A 150 -13.02 -24.33 -7.93
CA ASN A 150 -13.39 -24.82 -9.28
C ASN A 150 -12.73 -24.02 -10.42
N GLY A 151 -11.76 -23.15 -10.14
CA GLY A 151 -11.07 -22.35 -11.16
C GLY A 151 -11.92 -21.26 -11.79
N ILE A 152 -13.03 -20.87 -11.14
CA ILE A 152 -13.89 -19.78 -11.58
C ILE A 152 -13.35 -18.48 -10.97
N TRP A 153 -12.58 -17.75 -11.77
CA TRP A 153 -11.80 -16.61 -11.29
C TRP A 153 -12.52 -15.27 -11.37
N ASP A 154 -13.42 -15.11 -12.36
CA ASP A 154 -14.08 -13.84 -12.64
C ASP A 154 -15.43 -13.69 -11.92
N HIS A 155 -15.99 -12.49 -11.99
CA HIS A 155 -17.35 -12.20 -11.52
C HIS A 155 -18.35 -12.36 -12.66
N TYR A 156 -19.50 -12.95 -12.37
CA TYR A 156 -20.55 -13.22 -13.32
C TYR A 156 -21.89 -12.66 -12.83
N GLU A 157 -22.72 -12.22 -13.78
CA GLU A 157 -24.13 -11.96 -13.54
C GLU A 157 -24.89 -13.30 -13.37
N LYS A 158 -26.10 -13.25 -12.80
CA LYS A 158 -26.93 -14.45 -12.55
C LYS A 158 -27.25 -15.26 -13.82
N ASN A 159 -27.24 -14.61 -14.97
CA ASN A 159 -27.44 -15.25 -16.28
C ASN A 159 -26.17 -15.94 -16.82
N GLY A 160 -25.08 -15.93 -16.09
CA GLY A 160 -23.79 -16.51 -16.49
C GLY A 160 -22.92 -15.61 -17.37
N GLU A 161 -23.32 -14.34 -17.59
CA GLU A 161 -22.53 -13.38 -18.33
C GLU A 161 -21.39 -12.83 -17.44
N ILE A 162 -20.17 -12.77 -18.01
CA ILE A 162 -19.01 -12.18 -17.32
C ILE A 162 -19.21 -10.68 -17.15
N LEU A 163 -18.80 -10.17 -15.99
CA LEU A 163 -18.82 -8.76 -15.67
C LEU A 163 -17.46 -8.10 -15.97
N ASP A 164 -17.50 -6.95 -16.63
CA ASP A 164 -16.30 -6.16 -16.91
C ASP A 164 -15.97 -5.24 -15.73
N TRP A 165 -14.77 -5.35 -15.19
CA TRP A 165 -14.30 -4.47 -14.12
C TRP A 165 -14.19 -3.00 -14.59
N GLN A 166 -14.34 -2.06 -13.66
CA GLN A 166 -14.25 -0.63 -13.92
C GLN A 166 -13.23 0.02 -12.99
N TRP A 167 -12.63 1.13 -13.42
CA TRP A 167 -11.87 1.99 -12.55
C TRP A 167 -12.75 2.46 -11.38
N THR A 168 -12.27 2.29 -10.16
CA THR A 168 -13.05 2.56 -8.95
C THR A 168 -12.58 3.87 -8.32
N ASN A 169 -13.48 4.84 -8.19
CA ASN A 169 -13.19 6.14 -7.59
C ASN A 169 -13.37 6.13 -6.06
N GLU A 170 -13.09 7.25 -5.42
CA GLU A 170 -13.07 7.41 -3.97
C GLU A 170 -14.46 7.33 -3.31
N SER A 171 -15.54 7.53 -4.06
CA SER A 171 -16.91 7.48 -3.53
C SER A 171 -17.32 6.04 -3.13
N TYR A 172 -16.59 5.03 -3.61
CA TYR A 172 -16.87 3.64 -3.32
C TYR A 172 -15.91 3.04 -2.30
N SER A 173 -16.45 2.35 -1.31
CA SER A 173 -15.70 1.54 -0.36
C SER A 173 -16.54 0.34 0.09
N LYS A 174 -15.93 -0.84 0.06
CA LYS A 174 -16.53 -2.11 0.52
C LYS A 174 -15.41 -3.03 0.99
N PRO A 175 -14.74 -2.72 2.12
CA PRO A 175 -13.61 -3.48 2.60
C PRO A 175 -14.03 -4.91 2.98
N THR A 176 -13.18 -5.90 2.69
CA THR A 176 -13.56 -7.32 2.77
C THR A 176 -12.63 -8.18 3.62
N ASN A 177 -11.48 -7.65 4.03
CA ASN A 177 -10.52 -8.36 4.89
C ASN A 177 -10.01 -7.45 6.01
N SER A 178 -9.34 -8.02 7.01
CA SER A 178 -8.90 -7.29 8.21
C SER A 178 -8.05 -6.07 7.90
N TYR A 179 -7.16 -6.17 6.92
CA TYR A 179 -6.35 -5.03 6.49
C TYR A 179 -7.23 -3.92 5.91
N SER A 180 -8.05 -4.23 4.92
CA SER A 180 -8.91 -3.23 4.27
C SER A 180 -9.95 -2.63 5.20
N ILE A 181 -10.53 -3.44 6.13
CA ILE A 181 -11.45 -2.96 7.16
C ILE A 181 -10.73 -2.00 8.12
N SER A 182 -9.53 -2.33 8.59
CA SER A 182 -8.77 -1.46 9.49
C SER A 182 -8.35 -0.15 8.82
N LYS A 183 -8.00 -0.18 7.52
CA LYS A 183 -7.70 1.02 6.73
C LYS A 183 -8.94 1.88 6.50
N HIS A 184 -10.08 1.28 6.23
CA HIS A 184 -11.35 2.03 6.12
C HIS A 184 -11.75 2.64 7.47
N SER A 185 -11.57 1.91 8.58
CA SER A 185 -11.76 2.48 9.92
C SER A 185 -10.86 3.67 10.16
N GLN A 186 -9.60 3.61 9.71
CA GLN A 186 -8.65 4.71 9.76
C GLN A 186 -9.13 5.94 8.96
N GLU A 187 -9.73 5.73 7.77
CA GLU A 187 -10.35 6.81 7.00
C GLU A 187 -11.51 7.47 7.75
N LEU A 188 -12.41 6.65 8.31
CA LEU A 188 -13.55 7.16 9.07
C LEU A 188 -13.11 7.95 10.30
N ILE A 189 -12.11 7.47 11.03
CA ILE A 189 -11.52 8.16 12.19
C ILE A 189 -10.92 9.50 11.73
N GLY A 190 -10.00 9.47 10.76
CA GLY A 190 -9.26 10.66 10.33
C GLY A 190 -10.17 11.75 9.77
N ILE A 191 -11.07 11.41 8.86
CA ILE A 191 -11.94 12.41 8.21
C ILE A 191 -12.99 12.98 9.18
N ASN A 192 -13.63 12.12 10.00
CA ASN A 192 -14.71 12.61 10.87
C ASN A 192 -14.16 13.37 12.09
N LEU A 193 -13.11 12.86 12.77
CA LEU A 193 -12.48 13.60 13.85
C LEU A 193 -11.78 14.86 13.33
N GLY A 194 -11.12 14.77 12.16
CA GLY A 194 -10.53 15.93 11.52
C GLY A 194 -11.53 17.06 11.27
N ARG A 195 -12.74 16.74 10.76
CA ARG A 195 -13.82 17.73 10.57
C ARG A 195 -14.38 18.22 11.89
N GLN A 196 -14.63 17.31 12.84
CA GLN A 196 -15.22 17.66 14.14
C GLN A 196 -14.35 18.63 14.95
N TYR A 197 -13.02 18.46 14.88
CA TYR A 197 -12.06 19.28 15.64
C TYR A 197 -11.28 20.26 14.78
N GLU A 198 -11.74 20.53 13.55
CA GLU A 198 -11.15 21.49 12.61
C GLU A 198 -9.66 21.22 12.31
N ILE A 199 -9.26 19.95 12.31
CA ILE A 199 -7.91 19.50 11.97
C ILE A 199 -7.91 19.09 10.47
N PRO A 200 -7.29 19.89 9.56
CA PRO A 200 -7.19 19.52 8.16
C PRO A 200 -6.56 18.14 8.00
N THR A 201 -7.29 17.22 7.36
CA THR A 201 -6.91 15.82 7.22
C THR A 201 -7.05 15.38 5.78
N VAL A 202 -6.06 14.63 5.27
CA VAL A 202 -6.07 14.04 3.92
C VAL A 202 -5.82 12.55 4.02
N MET A 203 -6.63 11.76 3.31
CA MET A 203 -6.45 10.31 3.21
C MET A 203 -5.95 9.95 1.81
N LEU A 204 -4.89 9.14 1.72
CA LEU A 204 -4.30 8.71 0.46
C LEU A 204 -4.48 7.19 0.28
N ARG A 205 -5.37 6.80 -0.63
CA ARG A 205 -5.58 5.40 -1.03
C ARG A 205 -4.53 5.03 -2.07
N TYR A 206 -3.39 4.56 -1.61
CA TYR A 206 -2.36 4.10 -2.54
C TYR A 206 -2.80 2.83 -3.28
N SER A 207 -2.60 2.83 -4.59
CA SER A 207 -2.51 1.61 -5.39
C SER A 207 -1.25 0.83 -5.02
N ILE A 208 -0.78 -0.10 -5.85
CA ILE A 208 0.42 -0.87 -5.53
C ILE A 208 1.66 -0.01 -5.80
N VAL A 209 2.23 0.58 -4.75
CA VAL A 209 3.45 1.38 -4.86
C VAL A 209 4.65 0.47 -5.14
N GLN A 210 5.52 0.88 -6.08
CA GLN A 210 6.69 0.14 -6.51
C GLN A 210 7.92 1.05 -6.51
N GLY A 211 9.09 0.50 -6.16
CA GLY A 211 10.37 1.20 -6.22
C GLY A 211 11.35 0.75 -5.16
N SER A 212 12.49 1.44 -5.07
CA SER A 212 13.57 1.21 -4.11
C SER A 212 13.10 1.28 -2.66
N ARG A 213 13.84 0.66 -1.73
CA ARG A 213 13.54 0.56 -0.29
C ARG A 213 12.27 -0.25 0.06
N GLN A 214 11.61 -0.90 -0.91
CA GLN A 214 10.57 -1.87 -0.58
C GLN A 214 11.20 -3.06 0.14
N SER A 215 10.71 -3.38 1.35
CA SER A 215 11.32 -4.38 2.23
C SER A 215 11.43 -5.76 1.58
N PHE A 216 12.60 -6.39 1.70
CA PHE A 216 12.82 -7.78 1.28
C PHE A 216 12.09 -8.79 2.19
N TYR A 217 11.78 -8.42 3.41
CA TYR A 217 11.26 -9.31 4.47
C TYR A 217 9.75 -9.35 4.53
N ASN A 218 9.07 -8.26 4.17
CA ASN A 218 7.62 -8.19 4.24
C ASN A 218 6.99 -9.08 3.17
N THR A 219 6.41 -10.21 3.58
CA THR A 219 5.78 -11.20 2.70
C THR A 219 4.53 -10.68 2.01
N TYR A 220 3.86 -9.67 2.58
CA TYR A 220 2.71 -8.99 1.98
C TYR A 220 3.15 -8.07 0.83
N SER A 221 4.32 -7.49 0.90
CA SER A 221 4.77 -6.52 -0.08
C SER A 221 5.14 -7.19 -1.41
N GLY A 222 4.20 -7.21 -2.25
CA GLY A 222 4.15 -7.04 -3.66
C GLY A 222 4.80 -8.03 -4.61
N ALA A 223 4.10 -8.08 -5.74
CA ALA A 223 4.50 -8.83 -6.93
C ALA A 223 5.91 -8.46 -7.40
N CYS A 224 6.33 -7.17 -7.32
CA CYS A 224 7.65 -6.73 -7.78
C CYS A 224 8.76 -7.46 -7.04
N ARG A 225 8.75 -7.41 -5.71
CA ARG A 225 9.75 -8.08 -4.88
C ARG A 225 9.88 -9.56 -5.21
N ILE A 226 8.75 -10.27 -5.20
CA ILE A 226 8.76 -11.73 -5.38
C ILE A 226 9.23 -12.13 -6.77
N PHE A 227 8.80 -11.41 -7.82
CA PHE A 227 9.21 -11.72 -9.19
C PHE A 227 10.67 -11.33 -9.44
N CYS A 228 11.13 -10.18 -8.94
CA CYS A 228 12.54 -9.80 -9.04
C CYS A 228 13.45 -10.83 -8.35
N LEU A 229 13.09 -11.32 -7.16
CA LEU A 229 13.84 -12.38 -6.48
C LEU A 229 13.87 -13.70 -7.27
N HIS A 230 12.78 -14.06 -7.96
CA HIS A 230 12.75 -15.24 -8.81
C HIS A 230 13.67 -15.09 -10.02
N PHE A 231 13.57 -13.98 -10.74
CA PHE A 231 14.41 -13.73 -11.91
C PHE A 231 15.89 -13.55 -11.54
N GLU A 232 16.21 -12.96 -10.39
CA GLU A 232 17.60 -12.87 -9.92
C GLU A 232 18.24 -14.25 -9.77
N LYS A 233 17.47 -15.24 -9.30
CA LYS A 233 17.93 -16.63 -9.05
C LYS A 233 17.69 -17.60 -10.22
N ASP A 234 17.27 -17.12 -11.39
CA ASP A 234 16.87 -17.96 -12.54
C ASP A 234 15.76 -18.99 -12.23
N ILE A 235 14.87 -18.66 -11.28
CA ILE A 235 13.75 -19.51 -10.88
C ILE A 235 12.48 -19.01 -11.59
N PRO A 236 11.71 -19.89 -12.29
CA PRO A 236 10.41 -19.51 -12.86
C PRO A 236 9.45 -18.97 -11.80
N PRO A 237 8.90 -17.74 -11.99
CA PRO A 237 7.89 -17.20 -11.06
C PRO A 237 6.63 -18.06 -11.02
N VAL A 238 6.04 -18.20 -9.83
CA VAL A 238 4.77 -18.88 -9.64
C VAL A 238 3.64 -17.84 -9.72
N ILE A 239 2.79 -17.98 -10.72
CA ILE A 239 1.62 -17.13 -10.94
C ILE A 239 0.38 -17.81 -10.37
N TYR A 240 -0.41 -17.05 -9.62
CA TYR A 240 -1.67 -17.53 -9.05
C TYR A 240 -2.82 -17.36 -10.04
N GLU A 241 -3.87 -18.15 -9.83
CA GLU A 241 -5.03 -18.21 -10.70
C GLU A 241 -4.62 -18.46 -12.16
N ASP A 242 -5.13 -17.67 -13.07
CA ASP A 242 -4.79 -17.64 -14.50
C ASP A 242 -3.83 -16.51 -14.87
N GLY A 243 -3.38 -15.70 -13.89
CA GLY A 243 -2.51 -14.55 -14.11
C GLY A 243 -3.19 -13.31 -14.69
N MET A 244 -4.52 -13.37 -14.93
CA MET A 244 -5.29 -12.28 -15.55
C MET A 244 -5.83 -11.26 -14.53
N MET A 245 -5.51 -11.40 -13.24
CA MET A 245 -5.84 -10.39 -12.24
C MET A 245 -5.23 -9.04 -12.63
N CYS A 246 -6.07 -7.99 -12.70
CA CYS A 246 -5.60 -6.64 -13.01
C CYS A 246 -5.18 -5.87 -11.77
N ARG A 247 -4.09 -5.14 -11.91
CA ARG A 247 -3.55 -4.24 -10.87
C ARG A 247 -3.15 -2.90 -11.47
N ASP A 248 -3.25 -1.89 -10.64
CA ASP A 248 -2.74 -0.54 -10.88
C ASP A 248 -1.47 -0.35 -10.04
N PHE A 249 -0.37 -0.03 -10.71
CA PHE A 249 0.95 0.16 -10.09
C PHE A 249 1.37 1.61 -10.19
N VAL A 250 1.86 2.19 -9.09
CA VAL A 250 2.37 3.55 -9.05
C VAL A 250 3.83 3.57 -8.58
N ASN A 251 4.66 4.39 -9.21
CA ASN A 251 6.05 4.57 -8.81
C ASN A 251 6.15 5.30 -7.48
N ILE A 252 7.12 4.93 -6.63
CA ILE A 252 7.34 5.55 -5.32
C ILE A 252 7.59 7.06 -5.43
N HIS A 253 8.35 7.52 -6.41
CA HIS A 253 8.64 8.94 -6.60
C HIS A 253 7.38 9.74 -6.98
N ASP A 254 6.45 9.15 -7.74
CA ASP A 254 5.18 9.79 -8.05
C ASP A 254 4.26 9.80 -6.83
N ALA A 255 4.21 8.71 -6.04
CA ALA A 255 3.46 8.67 -4.79
C ALA A 255 3.95 9.74 -3.80
N VAL A 256 5.25 9.92 -3.66
CA VAL A 256 5.84 10.95 -2.77
C VAL A 256 5.54 12.36 -3.27
N LYS A 257 5.52 12.61 -4.58
CA LYS A 257 5.06 13.89 -5.13
C LYS A 257 3.60 14.18 -4.80
N ALA A 258 2.73 13.15 -4.78
CA ALA A 258 1.35 13.31 -4.33
C ALA A 258 1.30 13.68 -2.84
N ASN A 259 2.14 13.05 -2.00
CA ASN A 259 2.24 13.38 -0.57
C ASN A 259 2.59 14.85 -0.35
N LEU A 260 3.60 15.34 -1.07
CA LEU A 260 4.01 16.75 -0.98
C LEU A 260 2.94 17.71 -1.56
N LEU A 261 2.28 17.32 -2.65
CA LEU A 261 1.21 18.13 -3.24
C LEU A 261 0.07 18.38 -2.24
N VAL A 262 -0.46 17.30 -1.63
CA VAL A 262 -1.61 17.44 -0.71
C VAL A 262 -1.24 18.16 0.58
N LEU A 263 0.03 18.14 1.00
CA LEU A 263 0.52 18.97 2.11
C LEU A 263 0.33 20.45 1.81
N LYS A 264 0.64 20.88 0.57
CA LYS A 264 0.67 22.28 0.13
C LYS A 264 -0.67 22.81 -0.39
N ARG A 265 -1.71 21.96 -0.52
CA ARG A 265 -3.00 22.30 -1.12
C ARG A 265 -4.13 22.27 -0.11
N ASP A 266 -4.78 23.40 0.14
CA ASP A 266 -5.94 23.46 1.05
C ASP A 266 -7.18 22.81 0.46
N GLU A 267 -7.27 22.72 -0.87
CA GLU A 267 -8.33 22.01 -1.58
C GLU A 267 -8.31 20.49 -1.29
N ALA A 268 -7.21 19.97 -0.75
CA ALA A 268 -7.09 18.59 -0.33
C ALA A 268 -7.64 18.33 1.09
N ASN A 269 -7.94 19.37 1.86
CA ASN A 269 -8.35 19.21 3.25
C ASN A 269 -9.69 18.46 3.36
N TRP A 270 -9.73 17.49 4.28
CA TRP A 270 -10.86 16.60 4.56
C TRP A 270 -11.30 15.73 3.38
N GLU A 271 -10.38 15.45 2.45
CA GLU A 271 -10.65 14.69 1.25
C GLU A 271 -9.86 13.34 1.24
N ILE A 272 -10.38 12.41 0.47
CA ILE A 272 -9.75 11.13 0.17
C ILE A 272 -9.33 11.16 -1.30
N PHE A 273 -8.11 10.72 -1.61
CA PHE A 273 -7.58 10.61 -2.97
C PHE A 273 -7.03 9.23 -3.26
N ASN A 274 -7.35 8.70 -4.42
CA ASN A 274 -6.66 7.55 -4.99
C ASN A 274 -5.31 8.00 -5.58
N ILE A 275 -4.25 7.27 -5.25
CA ILE A 275 -2.90 7.51 -5.76
C ILE A 275 -2.46 6.26 -6.53
N GLY A 276 -2.62 6.30 -7.83
CA GLY A 276 -2.35 5.18 -8.74
C GLY A 276 -1.56 5.59 -9.98
N GLY A 277 -1.12 4.61 -10.76
CA GLY A 277 -0.35 4.84 -12.00
C GLY A 277 -1.21 5.18 -13.21
N GLY A 278 -2.55 5.11 -13.08
CA GLY A 278 -3.48 5.45 -14.17
C GLY A 278 -3.46 4.48 -15.35
N LYS A 279 -2.80 3.33 -15.20
CA LYS A 279 -2.76 2.24 -16.17
C LYS A 279 -2.86 0.89 -15.47
N SER A 280 -3.68 0.00 -16.01
CA SER A 280 -3.82 -1.36 -15.49
C SER A 280 -2.88 -2.33 -16.20
N TYR A 281 -2.42 -3.31 -15.44
CA TYR A 281 -1.62 -4.43 -15.93
C TYR A 281 -2.19 -5.73 -15.37
N THR A 282 -2.23 -6.77 -16.19
CA THR A 282 -2.43 -8.12 -15.66
C THR A 282 -1.16 -8.55 -14.92
N ILE A 283 -1.26 -9.56 -14.05
CA ILE A 283 -0.06 -10.14 -13.41
C ILE A 283 0.88 -10.74 -14.45
N LEU A 284 0.36 -11.28 -15.55
CA LEU A 284 1.18 -11.78 -16.67
C LEU A 284 1.93 -10.64 -17.39
N ASP A 285 1.26 -9.50 -17.64
CA ASP A 285 1.93 -8.33 -18.21
C ASP A 285 3.06 -7.86 -17.29
N PHE A 286 2.76 -7.77 -15.99
CA PHE A 286 3.73 -7.30 -15.01
C PHE A 286 4.95 -8.22 -14.94
N VAL A 287 4.75 -9.54 -14.87
CA VAL A 287 5.85 -10.51 -14.83
C VAL A 287 6.69 -10.49 -16.11
N SER A 288 6.03 -10.26 -17.26
CA SER A 288 6.72 -10.09 -18.54
C SER A 288 7.62 -8.86 -18.54
N GLU A 289 7.17 -7.73 -17.98
CA GLU A 289 8.01 -6.53 -17.85
C GLU A 289 9.20 -6.77 -16.90
N VAL A 290 9.00 -7.48 -15.77
CA VAL A 290 10.12 -7.87 -14.89
C VAL A 290 11.12 -8.74 -15.64
N ALA A 291 10.66 -9.74 -16.42
CA ALA A 291 11.54 -10.60 -17.23
C ALA A 291 12.39 -9.79 -18.23
N LYS A 292 11.80 -8.78 -18.87
CA LYS A 292 12.52 -7.86 -19.78
C LYS A 292 13.60 -7.06 -19.04
N CYS A 293 13.28 -6.52 -17.86
CA CYS A 293 14.25 -5.75 -17.06
C CYS A 293 15.46 -6.60 -16.63
N PHE A 294 15.29 -7.91 -16.45
CA PHE A 294 16.38 -8.84 -16.15
C PHE A 294 17.05 -9.43 -17.40
N GLY A 295 16.55 -9.17 -18.60
CA GLY A 295 17.03 -9.80 -19.84
C GLY A 295 16.76 -11.32 -19.87
N LYS A 296 15.78 -11.82 -19.10
CA LYS A 296 15.51 -13.25 -18.88
C LYS A 296 14.15 -13.69 -19.43
N THR A 297 13.79 -13.20 -20.61
CA THR A 297 12.48 -13.47 -21.26
C THR A 297 12.26 -14.93 -21.65
N SER A 298 13.30 -15.76 -21.64
CA SER A 298 13.19 -17.20 -21.88
C SER A 298 12.69 -17.99 -20.66
N ILE A 299 12.66 -17.39 -19.47
CA ILE A 299 12.11 -18.02 -18.26
C ILE A 299 10.60 -17.92 -18.30
N VAL A 300 9.93 -19.05 -18.50
CA VAL A 300 8.47 -19.12 -18.60
C VAL A 300 7.85 -19.20 -17.20
N PRO A 301 6.94 -18.26 -16.83
CA PRO A 301 6.23 -18.33 -15.55
C PRO A 301 5.37 -19.61 -15.41
N ASN A 302 5.24 -20.11 -14.19
CA ASN A 302 4.41 -21.27 -13.88
C ASN A 302 3.02 -20.83 -13.44
N LEU A 303 1.99 -21.06 -14.27
CA LEU A 303 0.58 -20.89 -13.92
C LEU A 303 0.16 -22.05 -13.02
N SER A 304 0.06 -21.82 -11.73
CA SER A 304 -0.05 -22.88 -10.73
C SER A 304 -1.46 -23.32 -10.39
N GLY A 305 -2.48 -22.56 -10.79
CA GLY A 305 -3.86 -22.73 -10.33
C GLY A 305 -4.03 -22.55 -8.81
N LYS A 306 -2.99 -22.05 -8.13
CA LYS A 306 -3.10 -21.64 -6.73
C LYS A 306 -3.83 -20.31 -6.62
N TYR A 307 -4.47 -20.08 -5.49
CA TYR A 307 -5.17 -18.83 -5.22
C TYR A 307 -5.04 -18.44 -3.74
N ARG A 308 -5.31 -17.19 -3.41
CA ARG A 308 -5.46 -16.70 -2.05
C ARG A 308 -6.92 -16.41 -1.76
N LEU A 309 -7.44 -16.98 -0.68
CA LEU A 309 -8.80 -16.67 -0.25
C LEU A 309 -8.87 -15.22 0.26
N GLY A 310 -9.82 -14.44 -0.26
CA GLY A 310 -9.96 -13.02 0.08
C GLY A 310 -9.07 -12.07 -0.74
N ASP A 311 -8.33 -12.58 -1.73
CA ASP A 311 -7.64 -11.71 -2.71
C ASP A 311 -8.65 -11.15 -3.72
N THR A 312 -8.46 -9.89 -4.10
CA THR A 312 -9.31 -9.17 -5.06
C THR A 312 -8.96 -9.56 -6.49
N ARG A 313 -9.98 -9.81 -7.34
CA ARG A 313 -9.73 -10.13 -8.75
C ARG A 313 -9.11 -8.95 -9.49
N ASN A 314 -9.73 -7.77 -9.41
CA ASN A 314 -9.23 -6.58 -10.10
C ASN A 314 -9.21 -5.39 -9.13
N ALA A 315 -8.07 -4.71 -9.04
CA ALA A 315 -7.89 -3.55 -8.16
C ALA A 315 -7.20 -2.45 -8.95
N CYS A 316 -8.00 -1.53 -9.49
CA CYS A 316 -7.55 -0.40 -10.31
C CYS A 316 -8.29 0.86 -9.87
N SER A 317 -7.53 1.88 -9.49
CA SER A 317 -8.02 3.11 -8.89
C SER A 317 -8.22 4.22 -9.91
N ASP A 318 -9.41 4.80 -9.98
CA ASP A 318 -9.63 6.05 -10.72
C ASP A 318 -8.93 7.20 -10.01
N ILE A 319 -7.98 7.84 -10.68
CA ILE A 319 -7.17 8.94 -10.16
C ILE A 319 -7.63 10.31 -10.66
N SER A 320 -8.81 10.42 -11.24
CA SER A 320 -9.32 11.69 -11.81
C SER A 320 -9.39 12.81 -10.79
N LYS A 321 -9.67 12.47 -9.52
CA LYS A 321 -9.78 13.45 -8.43
C LYS A 321 -8.43 14.10 -8.09
N ILE A 322 -7.34 13.33 -7.97
CA ILE A 322 -6.03 13.92 -7.70
C ILE A 322 -5.47 14.63 -8.93
N ARG A 323 -5.82 14.19 -10.14
CA ARG A 323 -5.50 14.88 -11.40
C ARG A 323 -6.07 16.30 -11.44
N ALA A 324 -7.24 16.51 -10.86
CA ALA A 324 -7.84 17.86 -10.75
C ALA A 324 -6.99 18.82 -9.89
N LEU A 325 -6.09 18.32 -9.04
CA LEU A 325 -5.09 19.10 -8.31
C LEU A 325 -3.77 19.27 -9.09
N ASN A 326 -3.74 18.95 -10.38
CA ASN A 326 -2.56 18.99 -11.27
C ASN A 326 -1.46 17.96 -10.88
N TRP A 327 -1.85 16.81 -10.35
CA TRP A 327 -0.92 15.68 -10.19
C TRP A 327 -1.13 14.66 -11.29
N GLU A 328 -0.02 14.11 -11.79
CA GLU A 328 0.02 13.05 -12.80
C GLU A 328 1.18 12.11 -12.50
N PRO A 329 0.97 10.77 -12.54
CA PRO A 329 2.07 9.83 -12.49
C PRO A 329 2.92 9.96 -13.76
N LYS A 330 4.23 10.06 -13.60
CA LYS A 330 5.16 10.28 -14.72
C LYS A 330 6.05 9.08 -15.01
N ASN A 331 6.30 8.25 -14.00
CA ASN A 331 7.19 7.13 -14.11
C ASN A 331 6.45 5.88 -14.60
N SER A 332 7.05 5.18 -15.55
CA SER A 332 6.52 3.92 -16.09
C SER A 332 6.69 2.76 -15.11
N ILE A 333 6.00 1.65 -15.40
CA ILE A 333 6.18 0.39 -14.67
C ILE A 333 7.62 -0.14 -14.80
N THR A 334 8.24 0.03 -15.96
CA THR A 334 9.62 -0.37 -16.24
C THR A 334 10.60 0.40 -15.37
N GLU A 335 10.44 1.72 -15.24
CA GLU A 335 11.27 2.55 -14.36
C GLU A 335 11.10 2.14 -12.90
N SER A 336 9.90 1.80 -12.47
CA SER A 336 9.64 1.31 -11.10
C SER A 336 10.33 -0.02 -10.81
N ILE A 337 10.33 -0.94 -11.78
CA ILE A 337 11.01 -2.23 -11.68
C ILE A 337 12.53 -2.03 -11.64
N LEU A 338 13.07 -1.20 -12.54
CA LEU A 338 14.51 -0.92 -12.58
C LEU A 338 15.01 -0.24 -11.30
N ASP A 339 14.27 0.72 -10.75
CA ASP A 339 14.59 1.34 -9.46
C ASP A 339 14.68 0.28 -8.33
N TYR A 340 13.75 -0.67 -8.30
CA TYR A 340 13.81 -1.77 -7.34
C TYR A 340 14.97 -2.74 -7.62
N VAL A 341 15.27 -3.08 -8.88
CA VAL A 341 16.38 -3.95 -9.26
C VAL A 341 17.73 -3.31 -8.86
N ASP A 342 17.90 -2.02 -9.04
CA ASP A 342 19.13 -1.33 -8.67
C ASP A 342 19.28 -1.26 -7.13
N TYR A 343 18.18 -1.07 -6.42
CA TYR A 343 18.17 -1.21 -4.95
C TYR A 343 18.55 -2.63 -4.50
N MET A 344 18.03 -3.66 -5.16
CA MET A 344 18.41 -5.06 -4.88
C MET A 344 19.92 -5.30 -5.06
N LYS A 345 20.51 -4.80 -6.16
CA LYS A 345 21.94 -4.97 -6.44
C LYS A 345 22.84 -4.26 -5.42
N SER A 346 22.40 -3.14 -4.89
CA SER A 346 23.13 -2.37 -3.87
C SER A 346 22.95 -2.90 -2.45
N SER A 347 22.00 -3.83 -2.24
CA SER A 347 21.62 -4.34 -0.92
C SER A 347 22.12 -5.77 -0.71
N LYS A 348 22.35 -6.12 0.57
CA LYS A 348 22.59 -7.54 0.94
C LYS A 348 21.26 -8.28 1.05
N ILE A 349 20.91 -9.05 0.03
CA ILE A 349 19.67 -9.83 0.01
C ILE A 349 19.90 -11.14 0.77
N PRO A 350 19.14 -11.43 1.85
CA PRO A 350 19.24 -12.69 2.55
C PRO A 350 18.84 -13.89 1.67
N ASN A 351 19.47 -15.03 1.90
CA ASN A 351 19.07 -16.28 1.26
C ASN A 351 17.76 -16.81 1.86
N GLY A 352 17.02 -17.62 1.11
CA GLY A 352 15.83 -18.30 1.60
C GLY A 352 14.53 -17.51 1.64
N LEU A 353 14.53 -16.22 1.24
CA LEU A 353 13.34 -15.35 1.32
C LEU A 353 12.14 -15.85 0.52
N ILE A 354 12.36 -16.49 -0.62
CA ILE A 354 11.29 -17.04 -1.47
C ILE A 354 10.64 -18.22 -0.74
N GLU A 355 11.46 -19.15 -0.27
CA GLU A 355 11.05 -20.37 0.42
C GLU A 355 10.31 -20.04 1.73
N GLU A 356 10.85 -19.11 2.52
CA GLU A 356 10.22 -18.63 3.77
C GLU A 356 8.86 -18.02 3.51
N SER A 357 8.74 -17.16 2.48
CA SER A 357 7.47 -16.51 2.11
C SER A 357 6.41 -17.54 1.69
N ILE A 358 6.77 -18.50 0.84
CA ILE A 358 5.86 -19.55 0.38
C ILE A 358 5.46 -20.46 1.55
N LYS A 359 6.39 -20.86 2.39
CA LYS A 359 6.17 -21.73 3.56
C LYS A 359 5.22 -21.06 4.56
N SER A 360 5.45 -19.79 4.89
CA SER A 360 4.61 -19.03 5.81
C SER A 360 3.17 -18.96 5.32
N MET A 361 2.92 -18.53 4.07
CA MET A 361 1.59 -18.42 3.49
C MET A 361 0.89 -19.78 3.29
N THR A 362 1.65 -20.84 3.05
CA THR A 362 1.09 -22.20 2.90
C THR A 362 0.66 -22.75 4.26
N ASN A 363 1.51 -22.62 5.29
CA ASN A 363 1.24 -23.10 6.64
C ASN A 363 0.04 -22.39 7.28
N SER A 364 -0.15 -21.11 6.98
CA SER A 364 -1.31 -20.32 7.48
C SER A 364 -2.60 -20.61 6.70
N GLY A 365 -2.57 -21.45 5.67
CA GLY A 365 -3.73 -21.80 4.85
C GLY A 365 -4.23 -20.65 3.95
N VAL A 366 -3.45 -19.58 3.81
CA VAL A 366 -3.74 -18.44 2.92
C VAL A 366 -3.68 -18.86 1.46
N ILE A 367 -2.66 -19.65 1.08
CA ILE A 367 -2.52 -20.20 -0.26
C ILE A 367 -3.26 -21.54 -0.35
N ARG A 368 -4.10 -21.67 -1.36
CA ARG A 368 -4.87 -22.87 -1.70
C ARG A 368 -4.65 -23.23 -3.18
N LYS A 369 -5.09 -24.40 -3.57
CA LYS A 369 -5.01 -24.88 -4.97
C LYS A 369 -6.40 -25.25 -5.46
N ALA A 370 -6.75 -24.78 -6.65
CA ALA A 370 -7.96 -25.22 -7.33
C ALA A 370 -7.90 -26.71 -7.66
N LYS A 371 -9.07 -27.33 -7.77
CA LYS A 371 -9.22 -28.76 -8.03
C LYS A 371 -9.22 -29.10 -9.53
N VAL A 372 -9.00 -28.10 -10.39
CA VAL A 372 -8.92 -28.20 -11.85
C VAL A 372 -7.52 -28.56 -12.32
#